data_e8e7df748a07ad9c3b64af0f694c3f62
#
_entry.id   e8e7df748a07ad9c3b64af0f694c3f62
#
_cell.length_a   1.000
_cell.length_b   1.000
_cell.length_c   1.000
_cell.angle_alpha   90.00
_cell.angle_beta   90.00
_cell.angle_gamma   90.00
#
_symmetry.space_group_name_H-M   'P 1'
#
loop_
_entity.id
_entity.type
_entity.pdbx_description
1 polymer ?
#
loop_
_entity_poly.entity_id
_entity_poly.type
_entity_poly.pdbx_seq_one_letter_code
_entity_poly.pdbx_strand_id
1 'polypeptide(L)'
;MKWLNKITFSPLLFTLLIALTRIPFLFFGYGSEEDAWALPLVAERIANTGIYEVSRLPGHPFQEIIYTLIWNAGPVVYNLLTLIISSFGIYYFIKIVQFLKLEWKWATLGLAFTPIFYINCTNNMDYVWACSFIILSLYYLLNNRLLLTGLFLALAIGCRITSGAAILPILVYLEARNQKQFLKSAFQICLYTGIFCFIIFIPVLKEYGLTFFTYYEHFPIPSFAKNFYKGSIGAFGITGYLAAFLLIIYSLKKLIQQPDLLKSPIVLLTLTGIIIFKIAFISLPLKSAFIIPILPYLFLMTAMLCNEYIQKTGALLLIFACFFFGINLSDPLRGSKESALSYTYNVSNQKVVFDVFSGIFTADITKRINRTEFSESIIEKASRINRPTYIIAGWYLSDILVLQKGKENKLVEYSYYTDEQKLDSLKSNGINLFYLPQQNELNDLRFKNTFTEKYASPF
;
A
#
# COMPACT_ATOMS: atom_id res chain seq x y z
N MET A 1 -15.87 3.01 33.60
CA MET A 1 -15.21 3.64 32.43
C MET A 1 -14.46 4.96 32.71
N LYS A 2 -14.59 5.59 33.87
CA LYS A 2 -13.79 6.77 34.30
C LYS A 2 -12.30 6.46 34.56
N TRP A 3 -11.90 5.18 34.64
CA TRP A 3 -10.53 4.74 34.92
C TRP A 3 -9.58 4.89 33.72
N LEU A 4 -10.03 4.67 32.48
CA LEU A 4 -9.22 4.79 31.27
C LEU A 4 -8.80 6.24 30.95
N ASN A 5 -9.55 7.23 31.42
CA ASN A 5 -9.19 8.65 31.26
C ASN A 5 -8.07 9.12 32.20
N LYS A 6 -7.66 8.31 33.19
CA LYS A 6 -6.56 8.65 34.13
C LYS A 6 -5.18 8.12 33.70
N ILE A 7 -5.13 7.20 32.71
CA ILE A 7 -3.84 6.70 32.22
C ILE A 7 -3.28 7.70 31.21
N THR A 8 -2.33 8.51 31.64
CA THR A 8 -1.56 9.41 30.77
C THR A 8 -0.51 8.58 30.03
N PHE A 9 -0.87 8.00 28.91
CA PHE A 9 0.12 7.38 28.03
C PHE A 9 1.02 8.45 27.44
N SER A 10 2.34 8.21 27.48
CA SER A 10 3.24 9.01 26.66
C SER A 10 3.01 8.67 25.17
N PRO A 11 3.18 9.62 24.24
CA PRO A 11 3.08 9.34 22.81
C PRO A 11 3.93 8.16 22.34
N LEU A 12 5.14 8.05 22.87
CA LEU A 12 6.05 6.96 22.56
C LEU A 12 5.49 5.60 23.01
N LEU A 13 5.07 5.50 24.28
CA LEU A 13 4.49 4.25 24.81
C LEU A 13 3.25 3.84 24.04
N PHE A 14 2.38 4.79 23.70
CA PHE A 14 1.18 4.51 22.92
C PHE A 14 1.51 3.99 21.51
N THR A 15 2.50 4.61 20.85
CA THR A 15 2.99 4.14 19.54
C THR A 15 3.58 2.73 19.64
N LEU A 16 4.38 2.44 20.68
CA LEU A 16 4.95 1.11 20.91
C LEU A 16 3.86 0.06 21.14
N LEU A 17 2.81 0.37 21.92
CA LEU A 17 1.67 -0.53 22.11
C LEU A 17 0.95 -0.82 20.79
N ILE A 18 0.77 0.19 19.94
CA ILE A 18 0.21 0.00 18.60
C ILE A 18 1.14 -0.88 17.76
N ALA A 19 2.44 -0.65 17.77
CA ALA A 19 3.42 -1.45 17.03
C ALA A 19 3.42 -2.92 17.48
N LEU A 20 3.35 -3.18 18.77
CA LEU A 20 3.29 -4.54 19.34
C LEU A 20 2.13 -5.36 18.77
N THR A 21 0.98 -4.75 18.48
CA THR A 21 -0.16 -5.46 17.88
C THR A 21 0.15 -6.05 16.50
N ARG A 22 1.19 -5.58 15.82
CA ARG A 22 1.58 -5.96 14.46
C ARG A 22 2.68 -7.01 14.42
N ILE A 23 3.47 -7.13 15.48
CA ILE A 23 4.64 -8.04 15.53
C ILE A 23 4.30 -9.48 15.13
N PRO A 24 3.19 -10.10 15.63
CA PRO A 24 2.85 -11.48 15.25
C PRO A 24 2.63 -11.67 13.75
N PHE A 25 2.33 -10.59 13.02
CA PHE A 25 1.95 -10.65 11.61
C PHE A 25 3.11 -10.36 10.64
N LEU A 26 4.32 -10.13 11.15
CA LEU A 26 5.52 -9.92 10.33
C LEU A 26 6.06 -11.23 9.72
N PHE A 27 5.60 -12.38 10.21
CA PHE A 27 6.13 -13.70 9.87
C PHE A 27 5.43 -14.35 8.66
N PHE A 28 4.42 -13.72 8.08
CA PHE A 28 3.62 -14.27 6.98
C PHE A 28 4.10 -13.83 5.59
N GLY A 29 5.37 -14.09 5.26
CA GLY A 29 5.96 -13.77 3.96
C GLY A 29 6.12 -12.26 3.72
N TYR A 30 6.44 -11.89 2.48
CA TYR A 30 6.67 -10.49 2.12
C TYR A 30 5.37 -9.69 1.97
N GLY A 31 4.27 -10.32 1.56
CA GLY A 31 2.97 -9.71 1.35
C GLY A 31 2.03 -10.57 0.51
N SER A 32 0.80 -10.10 0.32
CA SER A 32 -0.23 -10.80 -0.47
C SER A 32 -0.19 -10.45 -1.97
N GLU A 33 0.67 -9.52 -2.37
CA GLU A 33 0.81 -9.04 -3.75
C GLU A 33 2.17 -9.42 -4.31
N GLU A 34 2.25 -9.65 -5.63
CA GLU A 34 3.51 -9.94 -6.32
C GLU A 34 4.55 -8.83 -6.14
N ASP A 35 4.13 -7.57 -6.19
CA ASP A 35 5.03 -6.42 -5.99
C ASP A 35 5.86 -6.53 -4.70
N ALA A 36 5.28 -7.13 -3.64
CA ALA A 36 5.98 -7.33 -2.37
C ALA A 36 7.10 -8.38 -2.48
N TRP A 37 6.94 -9.36 -3.36
CA TRP A 37 7.93 -10.41 -3.64
C TRP A 37 8.97 -9.99 -4.68
N ALA A 38 8.63 -9.06 -5.56
CA ALA A 38 9.59 -8.49 -6.52
C ALA A 38 10.68 -7.65 -5.84
N LEU A 39 10.35 -6.95 -4.75
CA LEU A 39 11.31 -6.11 -4.02
C LEU A 39 12.58 -6.84 -3.54
N PRO A 40 12.53 -8.02 -2.87
CA PRO A 40 13.73 -8.74 -2.48
C PRO A 40 14.55 -9.24 -3.66
N LEU A 41 13.93 -9.59 -4.80
CA LEU A 41 14.66 -9.98 -6.02
C LEU A 41 15.45 -8.81 -6.59
N VAL A 42 14.84 -7.65 -6.65
CA VAL A 42 15.50 -6.43 -7.15
C VAL A 42 16.57 -5.98 -6.17
N ALA A 43 16.31 -5.99 -4.87
CA ALA A 43 17.32 -5.66 -3.86
C ALA A 43 18.56 -6.54 -3.97
N GLU A 44 18.37 -7.86 -4.20
CA GLU A 44 19.46 -8.79 -4.44
C GLU A 44 20.23 -8.50 -5.74
N ARG A 45 19.52 -8.23 -6.84
CA ARG A 45 20.16 -7.90 -8.12
C ARG A 45 21.00 -6.63 -8.02
N ILE A 46 20.46 -5.57 -7.39
CA ILE A 46 21.21 -4.33 -7.16
C ILE A 46 22.43 -4.60 -6.27
N ALA A 47 22.30 -5.40 -5.20
CA ALA A 47 23.41 -5.72 -4.31
C ALA A 47 24.54 -6.48 -5.02
N ASN A 48 24.18 -7.41 -5.90
CA ASN A 48 25.16 -8.27 -6.60
C ASN A 48 25.79 -7.61 -7.82
N THR A 49 25.06 -6.72 -8.52
CA THR A 49 25.53 -6.11 -9.78
C THR A 49 26.02 -4.67 -9.63
N GLY A 50 25.58 -3.97 -8.59
CA GLY A 50 25.77 -2.52 -8.44
C GLY A 50 24.95 -1.68 -9.43
N ILE A 51 24.13 -2.31 -10.28
CA ILE A 51 23.28 -1.65 -11.28
C ILE A 51 21.88 -1.52 -10.69
N TYR A 52 21.34 -0.30 -10.72
CA TYR A 52 19.99 -0.06 -10.21
C TYR A 52 18.95 -0.69 -11.14
N GLU A 53 17.99 -1.38 -10.54
CA GLU A 53 16.82 -1.94 -11.21
C GLU A 53 15.55 -1.54 -10.44
N VAL A 54 14.45 -1.28 -11.16
CA VAL A 54 13.16 -0.99 -10.54
C VAL A 54 12.40 -2.29 -10.25
N SER A 55 11.79 -2.38 -9.08
CA SER A 55 10.87 -3.49 -8.78
C SER A 55 9.59 -3.42 -9.61
N ARG A 56 9.17 -2.20 -9.91
CA ARG A 56 8.09 -1.86 -10.85
C ARG A 56 8.19 -0.39 -11.24
N LEU A 57 7.83 -0.06 -12.46
CA LEU A 57 7.77 1.33 -12.90
C LEU A 57 6.66 2.11 -12.13
N PRO A 58 6.86 3.38 -11.84
CA PRO A 58 7.97 4.26 -12.22
C PRO A 58 9.24 4.15 -11.35
N GLY A 59 9.32 3.18 -10.45
CA GLY A 59 10.40 3.01 -9.48
C GLY A 59 10.05 3.58 -8.10
N HIS A 60 10.69 2.98 -7.09
CA HIS A 60 10.58 3.35 -5.68
C HIS A 60 11.99 3.50 -5.09
N PRO A 61 12.84 4.37 -5.67
CA PRO A 61 14.29 4.33 -5.51
C PRO A 61 14.74 4.43 -4.04
N PHE A 62 14.06 5.21 -3.22
CA PHE A 62 14.43 5.31 -1.82
C PHE A 62 14.26 3.97 -1.08
N GLN A 63 13.13 3.32 -1.27
CA GLN A 63 12.84 2.05 -0.59
C GLN A 63 13.69 0.91 -1.17
N GLU A 64 13.83 0.82 -2.48
CA GLU A 64 14.60 -0.20 -3.19
C GLU A 64 16.08 -0.18 -2.77
N ILE A 65 16.69 1.02 -2.68
CA ILE A 65 18.07 1.18 -2.21
C ILE A 65 18.22 0.78 -0.75
N ILE A 66 17.28 1.15 0.12
CA ILE A 66 17.32 0.74 1.54
C ILE A 66 17.23 -0.79 1.66
N TYR A 67 16.35 -1.44 0.89
CA TYR A 67 16.25 -2.90 0.91
C TYR A 67 17.49 -3.60 0.34
N THR A 68 18.25 -2.96 -0.54
CA THR A 68 19.55 -3.48 -1.00
C THR A 68 20.53 -3.70 0.16
N LEU A 69 20.48 -2.89 1.22
CA LEU A 69 21.34 -3.05 2.39
C LEU A 69 20.99 -4.30 3.24
N ILE A 70 19.80 -4.85 3.06
CA ILE A 70 19.29 -6.02 3.81
C ILE A 70 18.76 -7.11 2.88
N TRP A 71 19.25 -7.19 1.65
CA TRP A 71 18.71 -8.03 0.59
C TRP A 71 18.54 -9.51 0.97
N ASN A 72 19.41 -10.05 1.83
CA ASN A 72 19.41 -11.45 2.27
C ASN A 72 18.74 -11.68 3.65
N ALA A 73 18.16 -10.65 4.27
CA ALA A 73 17.67 -10.73 5.65
C ALA A 73 16.31 -11.44 5.81
N GLY A 74 15.62 -11.75 4.71
CA GLY A 74 14.33 -12.43 4.71
C GLY A 74 13.12 -11.55 5.06
N PRO A 75 11.89 -12.09 4.93
CA PRO A 75 10.65 -11.29 4.99
C PRO A 75 10.42 -10.59 6.33
N VAL A 76 10.80 -11.22 7.44
CA VAL A 76 10.59 -10.64 8.78
C VAL A 76 11.32 -9.31 8.94
N VAL A 77 12.55 -9.20 8.45
CA VAL A 77 13.36 -7.97 8.57
C VAL A 77 12.82 -6.87 7.66
N TYR A 78 12.39 -7.22 6.44
CA TYR A 78 11.73 -6.28 5.53
C TYR A 78 10.44 -5.71 6.13
N ASN A 79 9.59 -6.59 6.67
CA ASN A 79 8.33 -6.19 7.31
C ASN A 79 8.58 -5.40 8.60
N LEU A 80 9.61 -5.76 9.39
CA LEU A 80 10.02 -5.02 10.60
C LEU A 80 10.47 -3.59 10.26
N LEU A 81 11.23 -3.42 9.20
CA LEU A 81 11.65 -2.08 8.77
C LEU A 81 10.42 -1.22 8.38
N THR A 82 9.46 -1.81 7.67
CA THR A 82 8.18 -1.14 7.37
C THR A 82 7.40 -0.80 8.65
N LEU A 83 7.37 -1.71 9.63
CA LEU A 83 6.75 -1.45 10.93
C LEU A 83 7.43 -0.29 11.66
N ILE A 84 8.75 -0.21 11.65
CA ILE A 84 9.51 0.89 12.26
C ILE A 84 9.14 2.21 11.58
N ILE A 85 9.22 2.30 10.25
CA ILE A 85 8.90 3.52 9.49
C ILE A 85 7.45 3.96 9.73
N SER A 86 6.49 3.02 9.70
CA SER A 86 5.08 3.34 9.98
C SER A 86 4.85 3.79 11.43
N SER A 87 5.61 3.25 12.38
CA SER A 87 5.56 3.67 13.78
C SER A 87 6.07 5.10 13.95
N PHE A 88 7.13 5.50 13.24
CA PHE A 88 7.55 6.90 13.18
C PHE A 88 6.41 7.79 12.64
N GLY A 89 5.76 7.37 11.56
CA GLY A 89 4.58 8.08 11.02
C GLY A 89 3.48 8.28 12.07
N ILE A 90 3.11 7.21 12.79
CA ILE A 90 2.10 7.27 13.87
C ILE A 90 2.54 8.20 14.99
N TYR A 91 3.80 8.11 15.44
CA TYR A 91 4.35 8.98 16.47
C TYR A 91 4.29 10.46 16.08
N TYR A 92 4.70 10.79 14.86
CA TYR A 92 4.66 12.17 14.39
C TYR A 92 3.23 12.65 14.10
N PHE A 93 2.30 11.76 13.74
CA PHE A 93 0.87 12.10 13.71
C PHE A 93 0.36 12.54 15.08
N ILE A 94 0.70 11.80 16.15
CA ILE A 94 0.37 12.21 17.53
C ILE A 94 0.97 13.60 17.82
N LYS A 95 2.24 13.84 17.42
CA LYS A 95 2.88 15.14 17.62
C LYS A 95 2.20 16.30 16.90
N ILE A 96 1.67 16.06 15.68
CA ILE A 96 0.84 17.03 14.96
C ILE A 96 -0.42 17.36 15.76
N VAL A 97 -1.17 16.34 16.20
CA VAL A 97 -2.43 16.55 16.92
C VAL A 97 -2.20 17.26 18.25
N GLN A 98 -1.10 16.91 18.99
CA GLN A 98 -0.68 17.59 20.21
C GLN A 98 -0.27 19.05 19.97
N PHE A 99 0.46 19.32 18.87
CA PHE A 99 0.84 20.68 18.47
C PHE A 99 -0.39 21.56 18.27
N LEU A 100 -1.47 20.99 17.75
CA LEU A 100 -2.75 21.67 17.58
C LEU A 100 -3.60 21.72 18.86
N LYS A 101 -3.08 21.20 19.99
CA LYS A 101 -3.76 21.11 21.29
C LYS A 101 -5.09 20.36 21.24
N LEU A 102 -5.16 19.29 20.42
CA LEU A 102 -6.33 18.45 20.26
C LEU A 102 -6.16 17.10 20.97
N GLU A 103 -7.30 16.42 21.23
CA GLU A 103 -7.27 15.04 21.74
C GLU A 103 -6.79 14.09 20.63
N TRP A 104 -5.73 13.37 20.91
CA TRP A 104 -4.99 12.61 19.90
C TRP A 104 -5.27 11.11 19.89
N LYS A 105 -5.72 10.52 21.01
CA LYS A 105 -5.79 9.07 21.18
C LYS A 105 -6.69 8.40 20.14
N TRP A 106 -7.94 8.85 20.02
CA TRP A 106 -8.94 8.22 19.16
C TRP A 106 -8.65 8.45 17.67
N ALA A 107 -8.22 9.65 17.31
CA ALA A 107 -7.81 9.93 15.92
C ALA A 107 -6.60 9.07 15.52
N THR A 108 -5.63 8.88 16.44
CA THR A 108 -4.47 8.02 16.19
C THR A 108 -4.87 6.54 16.06
N LEU A 109 -5.77 6.04 16.93
CA LEU A 109 -6.30 4.68 16.79
C LEU A 109 -7.05 4.51 15.47
N GLY A 110 -7.86 5.49 15.07
CA GLY A 110 -8.56 5.47 13.78
C GLY A 110 -7.58 5.35 12.62
N LEU A 111 -6.54 6.18 12.57
CA LEU A 111 -5.47 6.09 11.56
C LEU A 111 -4.80 4.72 11.60
N ALA A 112 -4.31 4.32 12.78
CA ALA A 112 -3.49 3.13 12.95
C ALA A 112 -4.26 1.84 12.65
N PHE A 113 -5.54 1.76 12.97
CA PHE A 113 -6.39 0.59 12.78
C PHE A 113 -7.35 0.70 11.58
N THR A 114 -7.15 1.69 10.70
CA THR A 114 -7.78 1.60 9.36
C THR A 114 -7.23 0.35 8.67
N PRO A 115 -8.08 -0.61 8.24
CA PRO A 115 -7.62 -1.93 7.78
C PRO A 115 -6.53 -1.89 6.74
N ILE A 116 -6.67 -1.05 5.70
CA ILE A 116 -5.65 -0.93 4.64
C ILE A 116 -4.32 -0.37 5.16
N PHE A 117 -4.32 0.54 6.14
CA PHE A 117 -3.11 1.04 6.78
C PHE A 117 -2.48 -0.05 7.65
N TYR A 118 -3.29 -0.77 8.43
CA TYR A 118 -2.83 -1.86 9.29
C TYR A 118 -2.14 -2.98 8.49
N ILE A 119 -2.76 -3.41 7.38
CA ILE A 119 -2.19 -4.41 6.45
C ILE A 119 -0.81 -3.96 5.97
N ASN A 120 -0.71 -2.72 5.50
CA ASN A 120 0.52 -2.22 4.89
C ASN A 120 1.63 -1.89 5.90
N CYS A 121 1.33 -1.84 7.21
CA CYS A 121 2.35 -1.80 8.26
C CYS A 121 3.03 -3.16 8.51
N THR A 122 2.52 -4.26 7.96
CA THR A 122 2.99 -5.63 8.20
C THR A 122 3.52 -6.32 6.94
N ASN A 123 3.74 -5.57 5.87
CA ASN A 123 4.35 -6.04 4.63
C ASN A 123 5.39 -5.02 4.14
N ASN A 124 6.18 -5.39 3.14
CA ASN A 124 7.28 -4.55 2.65
C ASN A 124 6.87 -3.54 1.55
N MET A 125 5.56 -3.22 1.43
CA MET A 125 5.09 -2.27 0.41
C MET A 125 5.41 -0.81 0.74
N ASP A 126 5.50 0.02 -0.29
CA ASP A 126 5.88 1.43 -0.26
C ASP A 126 4.84 2.38 0.36
N TYR A 127 3.57 1.97 0.42
CA TYR A 127 2.43 2.86 0.74
C TYR A 127 2.54 3.56 2.10
N VAL A 128 2.85 2.80 3.15
CA VAL A 128 2.98 3.37 4.51
C VAL A 128 4.29 4.11 4.72
N TRP A 129 5.35 3.77 3.97
CA TRP A 129 6.58 4.54 3.94
C TRP A 129 6.30 5.95 3.43
N ALA A 130 5.69 6.05 2.24
CA ALA A 130 5.31 7.32 1.63
C ALA A 130 4.38 8.13 2.55
N CYS A 131 3.35 7.49 3.11
CA CYS A 131 2.41 8.13 4.04
C CYS A 131 3.11 8.65 5.30
N SER A 132 4.04 7.86 5.88
CA SER A 132 4.80 8.28 7.06
C SER A 132 5.66 9.52 6.77
N PHE A 133 6.32 9.56 5.62
CA PHE A 133 7.10 10.73 5.23
C PHE A 133 6.22 11.95 4.89
N ILE A 134 5.01 11.76 4.36
CA ILE A 134 4.04 12.86 4.26
C ILE A 134 3.71 13.41 5.65
N ILE A 135 3.44 12.56 6.64
CA ILE A 135 3.15 12.98 8.02
C ILE A 135 4.34 13.75 8.61
N LEU A 136 5.58 13.26 8.43
CA LEU A 136 6.78 13.97 8.90
C LEU A 136 6.93 15.33 8.20
N SER A 137 6.69 15.40 6.88
CA SER A 137 6.69 16.67 6.14
C SER A 137 5.69 17.66 6.72
N LEU A 138 4.45 17.23 7.00
CA LEU A 138 3.43 18.06 7.64
C LEU A 138 3.84 18.52 9.04
N TYR A 139 4.43 17.65 9.86
CA TYR A 139 4.92 18.01 11.18
C TYR A 139 5.99 19.13 11.12
N TYR A 140 6.95 18.99 10.20
CA TYR A 140 8.00 20.00 10.05
C TYR A 140 7.49 21.29 9.40
N LEU A 141 6.49 21.21 8.52
CA LEU A 141 5.78 22.38 7.98
C LEU A 141 5.17 23.21 9.12
N LEU A 142 4.43 22.57 10.04
CA LEU A 142 3.79 23.23 11.16
C LEU A 142 4.79 23.88 12.11
N ASN A 143 6.00 23.31 12.22
CA ASN A 143 7.10 23.83 13.01
C ASN A 143 8.02 24.81 12.24
N ASN A 144 7.62 25.26 11.05
CA ASN A 144 8.36 26.20 10.16
C ASN A 144 9.79 25.71 9.79
N ARG A 145 10.01 24.40 9.71
CA ARG A 145 11.28 23.80 9.30
C ARG A 145 11.23 23.44 7.80
N LEU A 146 11.31 24.45 6.93
CA LEU A 146 11.03 24.29 5.49
C LEU A 146 11.98 23.32 4.78
N LEU A 147 13.27 23.27 5.18
CA LEU A 147 14.23 22.30 4.66
C LEU A 147 13.80 20.85 4.95
N LEU A 148 13.42 20.57 6.21
CA LEU A 148 12.96 19.24 6.61
C LEU A 148 11.59 18.89 5.98
N THR A 149 10.73 19.89 5.80
CA THR A 149 9.48 19.74 5.05
C THR A 149 9.76 19.23 3.64
N GLY A 150 10.69 19.89 2.92
CA GLY A 150 11.08 19.49 1.56
C GLY A 150 11.79 18.14 1.51
N LEU A 151 12.68 17.86 2.47
CA LEU A 151 13.38 16.57 2.58
C LEU A 151 12.38 15.41 2.74
N PHE A 152 11.48 15.49 3.73
CA PHE A 152 10.53 14.40 3.96
C PHE A 152 9.49 14.25 2.84
N LEU A 153 9.13 15.35 2.17
CA LEU A 153 8.29 15.28 0.98
C LEU A 153 9.03 14.55 -0.17
N ALA A 154 10.32 14.83 -0.36
CA ALA A 154 11.13 14.13 -1.36
C ALA A 154 11.30 12.64 -1.04
N LEU A 155 11.49 12.26 0.24
CA LEU A 155 11.50 10.85 0.66
C LEU A 155 10.16 10.16 0.37
N ALA A 156 9.04 10.85 0.61
CA ALA A 156 7.71 10.34 0.26
C ALA A 156 7.58 10.10 -1.26
N ILE A 157 8.08 11.04 -2.08
CA ILE A 157 8.09 10.94 -3.55
C ILE A 157 9.02 9.80 -4.00
N GLY A 158 10.18 9.65 -3.36
CA GLY A 158 11.12 8.56 -3.63
C GLY A 158 10.61 7.17 -3.26
N CYS A 159 9.66 7.09 -2.31
CA CYS A 159 8.90 5.87 -2.06
C CYS A 159 7.74 5.72 -3.05
N ARG A 160 7.08 6.82 -3.42
CA ARG A 160 5.91 6.80 -4.29
C ARG A 160 5.70 8.14 -4.97
N ILE A 161 5.90 8.19 -6.28
CA ILE A 161 5.87 9.44 -7.06
C ILE A 161 4.58 10.25 -6.89
N THR A 162 3.42 9.58 -6.73
CA THR A 162 2.13 10.22 -6.49
C THR A 162 2.06 11.01 -5.18
N SER A 163 3.00 10.79 -4.24
CA SER A 163 3.12 11.58 -3.01
C SER A 163 3.47 13.04 -3.27
N GLY A 164 3.98 13.38 -4.47
CA GLY A 164 4.20 14.74 -4.91
C GLY A 164 2.93 15.60 -4.88
N ALA A 165 1.75 14.98 -5.00
CA ALA A 165 0.47 15.66 -4.84
C ALA A 165 0.31 16.37 -3.47
N ALA A 166 1.05 15.95 -2.43
CA ALA A 166 1.05 16.59 -1.11
C ALA A 166 1.61 18.02 -1.13
N ILE A 167 2.29 18.43 -2.21
CA ILE A 167 2.73 19.82 -2.35
C ILE A 167 1.54 20.79 -2.37
N LEU A 168 0.42 20.40 -2.98
CA LEU A 168 -0.75 21.29 -3.13
C LEU A 168 -1.38 21.67 -1.79
N PRO A 169 -1.73 20.75 -0.88
CA PRO A 169 -2.21 21.12 0.45
C PRO A 169 -1.18 21.92 1.27
N ILE A 170 0.12 21.67 1.09
CA ILE A 170 1.20 22.46 1.73
C ILE A 170 1.15 23.90 1.23
N LEU A 171 1.03 24.14 -0.08
CA LEU A 171 0.95 25.47 -0.65
C LEU A 171 -0.31 26.22 -0.19
N VAL A 172 -1.46 25.57 -0.18
CA VAL A 172 -2.71 26.15 0.33
C VAL A 172 -2.58 26.55 1.81
N TYR A 173 -1.94 25.71 2.62
CA TYR A 173 -1.67 26.06 4.01
C TYR A 173 -0.78 27.28 4.17
N LEU A 174 0.30 27.38 3.39
CA LEU A 174 1.24 28.50 3.45
C LEU A 174 0.56 29.82 3.04
N GLU A 175 -0.24 29.79 1.99
CA GLU A 175 -0.99 30.96 1.53
C GLU A 175 -1.99 31.43 2.58
N ALA A 176 -2.81 30.51 3.09
CA ALA A 176 -3.83 30.82 4.10
C ALA A 176 -3.22 31.30 5.44
N ARG A 177 -2.00 30.85 5.77
CA ARG A 177 -1.31 31.24 7.01
C ARG A 177 -0.62 32.59 6.93
N ASN A 178 0.06 32.92 5.84
CA ASN A 178 0.81 34.15 5.69
C ASN A 178 1.07 34.48 4.22
N GLN A 179 0.15 35.23 3.61
CA GLN A 179 0.25 35.64 2.22
C GLN A 179 1.53 36.44 1.89
N LYS A 180 2.02 37.28 2.82
CA LYS A 180 3.24 38.09 2.59
C LYS A 180 4.51 37.29 2.41
N GLN A 181 4.60 36.09 3.06
CA GLN A 181 5.75 35.23 2.97
C GLN A 181 5.51 33.97 2.10
N PHE A 182 4.30 33.86 1.54
CA PHE A 182 3.88 32.68 0.77
C PHE A 182 4.87 32.31 -0.33
N LEU A 183 5.13 33.23 -1.26
CA LEU A 183 6.01 32.95 -2.42
C LEU A 183 7.41 32.51 -1.99
N LYS A 184 8.00 33.15 -0.97
CA LYS A 184 9.31 32.78 -0.46
C LYS A 184 9.31 31.37 0.13
N SER A 185 8.35 31.07 0.99
CA SER A 185 8.26 29.76 1.64
C SER A 185 7.91 28.65 0.67
N ALA A 186 7.00 28.93 -0.27
CA ALA A 186 6.64 28.01 -1.35
C ALA A 186 7.83 27.67 -2.23
N PHE A 187 8.57 28.73 -2.69
CA PHE A 187 9.79 28.53 -3.48
C PHE A 187 10.83 27.69 -2.74
N GLN A 188 11.08 27.99 -1.45
CA GLN A 188 12.05 27.23 -0.65
C GLN A 188 11.65 25.75 -0.53
N ILE A 189 10.38 25.43 -0.23
CA ILE A 189 9.93 24.03 -0.12
C ILE A 189 10.05 23.33 -1.48
N CYS A 190 9.58 23.96 -2.57
CA CYS A 190 9.70 23.39 -3.91
C CYS A 190 11.15 23.16 -4.30
N LEU A 191 12.05 24.12 -4.03
CA LEU A 191 13.48 23.99 -4.31
C LEU A 191 14.10 22.83 -3.52
N TYR A 192 13.89 22.76 -2.20
CA TYR A 192 14.43 21.67 -1.38
C TYR A 192 13.87 20.32 -1.80
N THR A 193 12.55 20.23 -2.03
CA THR A 193 11.93 19.01 -2.54
C THR A 193 12.54 18.60 -3.87
N GLY A 194 12.68 19.54 -4.82
CA GLY A 194 13.28 19.28 -6.13
C GLY A 194 14.72 18.78 -6.05
N ILE A 195 15.56 19.42 -5.25
CA ILE A 195 16.97 19.00 -5.06
C ILE A 195 17.04 17.58 -4.48
N PHE A 196 16.30 17.28 -3.40
CA PHE A 196 16.32 15.95 -2.81
C PHE A 196 15.67 14.90 -3.71
N CYS A 197 14.59 15.22 -4.43
CA CYS A 197 14.02 14.31 -5.42
C CYS A 197 15.03 14.01 -6.53
N PHE A 198 15.72 15.02 -7.06
CA PHE A 198 16.73 14.81 -8.09
C PHE A 198 17.81 13.83 -7.60
N ILE A 199 18.33 14.01 -6.38
CA ILE A 199 19.33 13.11 -5.79
C ILE A 199 18.79 11.68 -5.66
N ILE A 200 17.56 11.52 -5.17
CA ILE A 200 16.92 10.19 -4.97
C ILE A 200 16.68 9.49 -6.31
N PHE A 201 16.30 10.23 -7.35
CA PHE A 201 15.96 9.67 -8.67
C PHE A 201 17.15 9.56 -9.63
N ILE A 202 18.38 9.99 -9.25
CA ILE A 202 19.58 9.80 -10.08
C ILE A 202 19.72 8.36 -10.61
N PRO A 203 19.57 7.29 -9.79
CA PRO A 203 19.70 5.91 -10.28
C PRO A 203 18.63 5.56 -11.33
N VAL A 204 17.38 6.00 -11.12
CA VAL A 204 16.28 5.79 -12.09
C VAL A 204 16.58 6.50 -13.41
N LEU A 205 16.96 7.77 -13.33
CA LEU A 205 17.25 8.59 -14.50
C LEU A 205 18.43 8.06 -15.31
N LYS A 206 19.43 7.49 -14.61
CA LYS A 206 20.61 6.90 -15.26
C LYS A 206 20.26 5.65 -16.07
N GLU A 207 19.42 4.76 -15.52
CA GLU A 207 19.13 3.47 -16.15
C GLU A 207 17.92 3.53 -17.10
N TYR A 208 16.91 4.36 -16.81
CA TYR A 208 15.63 4.39 -17.55
C TYR A 208 15.34 5.71 -18.26
N GLY A 209 16.18 6.75 -18.07
CA GLY A 209 15.91 8.08 -18.62
C GLY A 209 14.59 8.66 -18.11
N LEU A 210 13.82 9.30 -19.01
CA LEU A 210 12.51 9.89 -18.68
C LEU A 210 11.33 8.97 -19.01
N THR A 211 11.57 7.78 -19.54
CA THR A 211 10.48 6.87 -19.98
C THR A 211 9.64 6.33 -18.85
N PHE A 212 10.11 6.39 -17.62
CA PHE A 212 9.34 5.97 -16.44
C PHE A 212 8.07 6.80 -16.20
N PHE A 213 7.94 8.02 -16.75
CA PHE A 213 6.74 8.85 -16.60
C PHE A 213 5.55 8.34 -17.42
N THR A 214 5.76 7.62 -18.52
CA THR A 214 4.70 7.17 -19.44
C THR A 214 4.10 5.81 -19.08
N TYR A 215 4.58 5.15 -18.06
CA TYR A 215 4.18 3.80 -17.70
C TYR A 215 2.67 3.61 -17.48
N TYR A 216 2.02 4.60 -16.84
CA TYR A 216 0.59 4.50 -16.51
C TYR A 216 -0.37 4.85 -17.67
N GLU A 217 0.12 5.33 -18.79
CA GLU A 217 -0.70 5.69 -19.96
C GLU A 217 -1.44 4.49 -20.57
N HIS A 218 -0.94 3.30 -20.34
CA HIS A 218 -1.46 2.05 -20.92
C HIS A 218 -2.46 1.30 -20.03
N PHE A 219 -2.78 1.81 -18.84
CA PHE A 219 -3.73 1.12 -17.96
C PHE A 219 -5.17 1.49 -18.30
N PRO A 220 -6.08 0.47 -18.48
CA PRO A 220 -7.48 0.76 -18.74
C PRO A 220 -8.13 1.41 -17.52
N ILE A 221 -9.04 2.36 -17.78
CA ILE A 221 -9.82 3.03 -16.73
C ILE A 221 -10.70 1.97 -16.05
N PRO A 222 -10.57 1.77 -14.74
CA PRO A 222 -11.38 0.78 -14.02
C PRO A 222 -12.84 1.17 -13.97
N SER A 223 -13.72 0.16 -13.92
CA SER A 223 -15.16 0.39 -13.78
C SER A 223 -15.51 1.16 -12.50
N PHE A 224 -16.62 1.89 -12.50
CA PHE A 224 -17.13 2.60 -11.33
C PHE A 224 -17.29 1.68 -10.10
N ALA A 225 -17.82 0.46 -10.29
CA ALA A 225 -18.01 -0.51 -9.22
C ALA A 225 -16.68 -0.91 -8.58
N LYS A 226 -15.63 -1.15 -9.38
CA LYS A 226 -14.28 -1.46 -8.89
C LYS A 226 -13.66 -0.29 -8.14
N ASN A 227 -13.84 0.94 -8.66
CA ASN A 227 -13.39 2.18 -8.01
C ASN A 227 -14.07 2.35 -6.66
N PHE A 228 -15.40 2.23 -6.62
CA PHE A 228 -16.18 2.33 -5.39
C PHE A 228 -15.74 1.27 -4.36
N TYR A 229 -15.70 -0.01 -4.75
CA TYR A 229 -15.29 -1.10 -3.86
C TYR A 229 -13.90 -0.86 -3.27
N LYS A 230 -12.91 -0.55 -4.10
CA LYS A 230 -11.53 -0.35 -3.65
C LYS A 230 -11.34 0.89 -2.77
N GLY A 231 -12.11 1.95 -3.03
CA GLY A 231 -12.09 3.20 -2.26
C GLY A 231 -12.96 3.20 -1.00
N SER A 232 -13.69 2.12 -0.76
CA SER A 232 -14.63 1.99 0.37
C SER A 232 -14.39 0.68 1.14
N ILE A 233 -15.19 -0.35 0.89
CA ILE A 233 -15.14 -1.63 1.60
C ILE A 233 -13.76 -2.31 1.48
N GLY A 234 -13.14 -2.25 0.32
CA GLY A 234 -11.80 -2.83 0.09
C GLY A 234 -10.68 -2.15 0.89
N ALA A 235 -10.87 -0.90 1.32
CA ALA A 235 -9.90 -0.16 2.12
C ALA A 235 -10.22 -0.17 3.62
N PHE A 236 -11.49 -0.08 3.97
CA PHE A 236 -11.96 0.15 5.33
C PHE A 236 -12.66 -1.05 5.97
N GLY A 237 -13.05 -2.07 5.18
CA GLY A 237 -14.02 -3.08 5.62
C GLY A 237 -15.43 -2.50 5.72
N ILE A 238 -16.43 -3.33 6.01
CA ILE A 238 -17.83 -2.88 6.07
C ILE A 238 -18.05 -1.90 7.23
N THR A 239 -17.73 -2.32 8.44
CA THR A 239 -17.94 -1.50 9.65
C THR A 239 -17.03 -0.28 9.67
N GLY A 240 -15.81 -0.42 9.15
CA GLY A 240 -14.86 0.69 8.98
C GLY A 240 -15.29 1.70 7.92
N TYR A 241 -15.94 1.26 6.85
CA TYR A 241 -16.53 2.17 5.86
C TYR A 241 -17.68 2.97 6.46
N LEU A 242 -18.56 2.32 7.23
CA LEU A 242 -19.61 3.02 7.99
C LEU A 242 -19.01 4.03 8.98
N ALA A 243 -17.93 3.67 9.67
CA ALA A 243 -17.22 4.58 10.55
C ALA A 243 -16.66 5.80 9.80
N ALA A 244 -15.95 5.57 8.70
CA ALA A 244 -15.39 6.65 7.87
C ALA A 244 -16.50 7.57 7.33
N PHE A 245 -17.61 7.00 6.89
CA PHE A 245 -18.77 7.74 6.42
C PHE A 245 -19.39 8.62 7.53
N LEU A 246 -19.59 8.08 8.73
CA LEU A 246 -20.09 8.84 9.88
C LEU A 246 -19.14 9.97 10.28
N LEU A 247 -17.83 9.72 10.32
CA LEU A 247 -16.81 10.72 10.62
C LEU A 247 -16.82 11.85 9.59
N ILE A 248 -16.93 11.52 8.30
CA ILE A 248 -16.99 12.51 7.21
C ILE A 248 -18.29 13.33 7.31
N ILE A 249 -19.46 12.70 7.46
CA ILE A 249 -20.75 13.41 7.56
C ILE A 249 -20.75 14.37 8.75
N TYR A 250 -20.27 13.90 9.91
CA TYR A 250 -20.20 14.76 11.09
C TYR A 250 -19.27 15.95 10.88
N SER A 251 -18.12 15.73 10.27
CA SER A 251 -17.17 16.79 9.92
C SER A 251 -17.77 17.79 8.94
N LEU A 252 -18.44 17.33 7.89
CA LEU A 252 -19.13 18.20 6.93
C LEU A 252 -20.26 19.02 7.58
N LYS A 253 -21.10 18.35 8.42
CA LYS A 253 -22.13 19.05 9.19
C LYS A 253 -21.53 20.17 10.03
N LYS A 254 -20.39 19.93 10.70
CA LYS A 254 -19.71 20.91 11.52
C LYS A 254 -19.18 22.09 10.69
N LEU A 255 -18.63 21.83 9.51
CA LEU A 255 -18.18 22.88 8.58
C LEU A 255 -19.34 23.71 8.05
N ILE A 256 -20.48 23.12 7.73
CA ILE A 256 -21.69 23.84 7.30
C ILE A 256 -22.22 24.71 8.42
N GLN A 257 -22.25 24.22 9.67
CA GLN A 257 -22.71 24.96 10.83
C GLN A 257 -21.75 26.09 11.26
N GLN A 258 -20.47 25.96 10.96
CA GLN A 258 -19.42 26.91 11.34
C GLN A 258 -18.51 27.22 10.13
N PRO A 259 -19.00 27.98 9.13
CA PRO A 259 -18.27 28.23 7.89
C PRO A 259 -16.94 28.99 8.10
N ASP A 260 -16.80 29.72 9.20
CA ASP A 260 -15.53 30.37 9.55
C ASP A 260 -14.37 29.39 9.75
N LEU A 261 -14.65 28.13 10.05
CA LEU A 261 -13.63 27.09 10.12
C LEU A 261 -12.93 26.88 8.77
N LEU A 262 -13.59 27.15 7.64
CA LEU A 262 -12.99 27.10 6.30
C LEU A 262 -11.92 28.19 6.07
N LYS A 263 -11.83 29.19 6.96
CA LYS A 263 -10.74 30.18 6.94
C LYS A 263 -9.48 29.69 7.66
N SER A 264 -9.59 28.59 8.43
CA SER A 264 -8.45 28.00 9.16
C SER A 264 -7.44 27.36 8.21
N PRO A 265 -6.15 27.75 8.25
CA PRO A 265 -5.12 27.16 7.39
C PRO A 265 -5.03 25.63 7.53
N ILE A 266 -5.23 25.10 8.74
CA ILE A 266 -5.17 23.63 8.99
C ILE A 266 -6.40 22.91 8.39
N VAL A 267 -7.59 23.52 8.46
CA VAL A 267 -8.79 22.96 7.84
C VAL A 267 -8.63 22.94 6.31
N LEU A 268 -8.11 24.01 5.73
CA LEU A 268 -7.81 24.07 4.29
C LEU A 268 -6.76 23.03 3.88
N LEU A 269 -5.68 22.87 4.66
CA LEU A 269 -4.68 21.84 4.46
C LEU A 269 -5.32 20.44 4.38
N THR A 270 -6.17 20.13 5.38
CA THR A 270 -6.77 18.78 5.47
C THR A 270 -7.78 18.52 4.35
N LEU A 271 -8.64 19.49 4.05
CA LEU A 271 -9.63 19.38 2.97
C LEU A 271 -8.94 19.23 1.61
N THR A 272 -7.96 20.09 1.32
CA THR A 272 -7.20 20.01 0.07
C THR A 272 -6.47 18.67 -0.06
N GLY A 273 -5.86 18.17 1.03
CA GLY A 273 -5.20 16.87 1.04
C GLY A 273 -6.16 15.72 0.75
N ILE A 274 -7.34 15.71 1.37
CA ILE A 274 -8.38 14.70 1.10
C ILE A 274 -8.82 14.76 -0.37
N ILE A 275 -9.12 15.95 -0.89
CA ILE A 275 -9.62 16.14 -2.26
C ILE A 275 -8.59 15.69 -3.28
N ILE A 276 -7.35 16.17 -3.19
CA ILE A 276 -6.29 15.90 -4.17
C ILE A 276 -5.95 14.41 -4.22
N PHE A 277 -5.75 13.76 -3.08
CA PHE A 277 -5.47 12.32 -3.08
C PHE A 277 -6.70 11.49 -3.44
N LYS A 278 -7.92 11.98 -3.21
CA LYS A 278 -9.13 11.31 -3.70
C LYS A 278 -9.24 11.41 -5.22
N ILE A 279 -8.91 12.56 -5.81
CA ILE A 279 -8.83 12.72 -7.26
C ILE A 279 -7.77 11.77 -7.84
N ALA A 280 -6.56 11.76 -7.28
CA ALA A 280 -5.50 10.84 -7.71
C ALA A 280 -5.93 9.36 -7.61
N PHE A 281 -6.65 8.99 -6.55
CA PHE A 281 -7.19 7.64 -6.41
C PHE A 281 -8.25 7.33 -7.48
N ILE A 282 -9.17 8.24 -7.78
CA ILE A 282 -10.23 8.04 -8.78
C ILE A 282 -9.63 7.90 -10.18
N SER A 283 -8.55 8.62 -10.47
CA SER A 283 -7.87 8.55 -11.77
C SER A 283 -7.19 7.19 -11.99
N LEU A 284 -6.71 6.52 -10.93
CA LEU A 284 -6.00 5.25 -11.02
C LEU A 284 -6.35 4.31 -9.84
N PRO A 285 -7.57 3.77 -9.72
CA PRO A 285 -8.02 2.97 -8.59
C PRO A 285 -7.59 1.50 -8.71
N LEU A 286 -6.33 1.24 -9.03
CA LEU A 286 -5.83 -0.13 -9.24
C LEU A 286 -5.78 -0.93 -7.94
N LYS A 287 -5.44 -0.29 -6.82
CA LYS A 287 -5.29 -0.93 -5.49
C LYS A 287 -5.94 -0.10 -4.39
N SER A 288 -6.56 -0.75 -3.41
CA SER A 288 -7.14 -0.06 -2.24
C SER A 288 -6.11 0.74 -1.45
N ALA A 289 -4.85 0.29 -1.45
CA ALA A 289 -3.75 0.96 -0.75
C ALA A 289 -3.44 2.37 -1.28
N PHE A 290 -3.88 2.73 -2.51
CA PHE A 290 -3.71 4.08 -3.05
C PHE A 290 -4.50 5.16 -2.29
N ILE A 291 -5.42 4.77 -1.39
CA ILE A 291 -6.14 5.69 -0.51
C ILE A 291 -5.34 6.07 0.76
N ILE A 292 -4.28 5.34 1.09
CA ILE A 292 -3.50 5.54 2.32
C ILE A 292 -3.05 7.00 2.54
N PRO A 293 -2.60 7.76 1.52
CA PRO A 293 -2.21 9.16 1.71
C PRO A 293 -3.36 10.09 2.15
N ILE A 294 -4.62 9.69 2.00
CA ILE A 294 -5.78 10.45 2.47
C ILE A 294 -5.91 10.36 4.00
N LEU A 295 -5.52 9.24 4.60
CA LEU A 295 -5.82 8.92 5.99
C LEU A 295 -5.29 9.94 7.00
N PRO A 296 -4.04 10.42 6.94
CA PRO A 296 -3.58 11.43 7.89
C PRO A 296 -4.40 12.72 7.84
N TYR A 297 -4.81 13.17 6.65
CA TYR A 297 -5.67 14.34 6.50
C TYR A 297 -7.08 14.08 7.05
N LEU A 298 -7.66 12.91 6.76
CA LEU A 298 -8.98 12.51 7.26
C LEU A 298 -8.99 12.48 8.78
N PHE A 299 -8.03 11.82 9.42
CA PHE A 299 -8.01 11.69 10.88
C PHE A 299 -7.58 12.99 11.58
N LEU A 300 -6.80 13.85 10.92
CA LEU A 300 -6.55 15.20 11.42
C LEU A 300 -7.82 16.05 11.38
N MET A 301 -8.60 15.97 10.30
CA MET A 301 -9.89 16.63 10.20
C MET A 301 -10.87 16.13 11.27
N THR A 302 -10.93 14.81 11.50
CA THR A 302 -11.81 14.26 12.55
C THR A 302 -11.37 14.70 13.94
N ALA A 303 -10.07 14.80 14.22
CA ALA A 303 -9.56 15.33 15.49
C ALA A 303 -9.99 16.77 15.75
N MET A 304 -10.08 17.60 14.69
CA MET A 304 -10.50 18.99 14.81
C MET A 304 -12.02 19.18 14.90
N LEU A 305 -12.79 18.38 14.18
CA LEU A 305 -14.20 18.66 13.93
C LEU A 305 -15.16 17.73 14.67
N CYS A 306 -14.73 16.50 15.00
CA CYS A 306 -15.57 15.53 15.69
C CYS A 306 -15.36 15.60 17.21
N ASN A 307 -16.42 15.43 17.98
CA ASN A 307 -16.30 15.26 19.42
C ASN A 307 -15.67 13.90 19.79
N GLU A 308 -15.22 13.75 21.02
CA GLU A 308 -14.53 12.55 21.51
C GLU A 308 -15.37 11.28 21.34
N TYR A 309 -16.67 11.36 21.57
CA TYR A 309 -17.58 10.21 21.44
C TYR A 309 -17.61 9.67 20.00
N ILE A 310 -17.74 10.55 19.02
CA ILE A 310 -17.76 10.19 17.59
C ILE A 310 -16.40 9.63 17.15
N GLN A 311 -15.29 10.26 17.57
CA GLN A 311 -13.95 9.75 17.28
C GLN A 311 -13.73 8.35 17.88
N LYS A 312 -14.13 8.14 19.13
CA LYS A 312 -14.05 6.84 19.81
C LYS A 312 -14.86 5.77 19.10
N THR A 313 -16.12 6.06 18.78
CA THR A 313 -16.99 5.12 18.06
C THR A 313 -16.39 4.76 16.70
N GLY A 314 -15.93 5.75 15.93
CA GLY A 314 -15.26 5.54 14.66
C GLY A 314 -14.00 4.67 14.78
N ALA A 315 -13.13 4.95 15.75
CA ALA A 315 -11.93 4.16 15.98
C ALA A 315 -12.24 2.70 16.36
N LEU A 316 -13.22 2.46 17.23
CA LEU A 316 -13.63 1.11 17.61
C LEU A 316 -14.21 0.32 16.44
N LEU A 317 -15.03 0.95 15.59
CA LEU A 317 -15.55 0.31 14.39
C LEU A 317 -14.45 -0.03 13.37
N LEU A 318 -13.40 0.80 13.26
CA LEU A 318 -12.23 0.53 12.41
C LEU A 318 -11.39 -0.63 12.95
N ILE A 319 -11.15 -0.68 14.27
CA ILE A 319 -10.48 -1.82 14.91
C ILE A 319 -11.27 -3.10 14.63
N PHE A 320 -12.59 -3.05 14.81
CA PHE A 320 -13.46 -4.18 14.54
C PHE A 320 -13.40 -4.65 13.08
N ALA A 321 -13.37 -3.71 12.13
CA ALA A 321 -13.29 -4.00 10.69
C ALA A 321 -11.99 -4.72 10.28
N CYS A 322 -10.90 -4.56 11.03
CA CYS A 322 -9.68 -5.30 10.76
C CYS A 322 -9.88 -6.82 10.90
N PHE A 323 -10.66 -7.24 11.88
CA PHE A 323 -10.72 -8.63 12.32
C PHE A 323 -12.06 -9.33 12.05
N PHE A 324 -13.13 -8.57 11.78
CA PHE A 324 -14.49 -9.09 11.67
C PHE A 324 -15.23 -8.50 10.47
N PHE A 325 -16.25 -9.22 9.99
CA PHE A 325 -17.17 -8.83 8.93
C PHE A 325 -16.50 -8.45 7.61
N GLY A 326 -15.76 -9.42 7.05
CA GLY A 326 -15.17 -9.27 5.71
C GLY A 326 -16.15 -9.58 4.59
N ILE A 327 -16.09 -8.79 3.52
CA ILE A 327 -16.58 -9.18 2.19
C ILE A 327 -15.35 -9.44 1.33
N ASN A 328 -15.25 -10.67 0.85
CA ASN A 328 -14.17 -11.10 0.00
C ASN A 328 -14.71 -11.50 -1.37
N LEU A 329 -14.20 -10.87 -2.42
CA LEU A 329 -14.33 -11.44 -3.75
C LEU A 329 -13.50 -12.72 -3.77
N SER A 330 -14.03 -13.82 -4.28
CA SER A 330 -13.29 -15.07 -4.33
C SER A 330 -12.03 -14.87 -5.17
N ASP A 331 -10.92 -14.96 -4.49
CA ASP A 331 -9.62 -15.18 -5.10
C ASP A 331 -9.44 -16.70 -5.16
N PRO A 332 -9.09 -17.31 -6.31
CA PRO A 332 -8.83 -18.75 -6.41
C PRO A 332 -7.84 -19.26 -5.36
N LEU A 333 -6.94 -18.38 -4.89
CA LEU A 333 -5.97 -18.69 -3.85
C LEU A 333 -6.51 -18.67 -2.42
N ARG A 334 -7.69 -18.16 -2.19
CA ARG A 334 -8.27 -18.16 -0.83
C ARG A 334 -8.65 -19.56 -0.36
N GLY A 335 -8.80 -20.50 -1.30
CA GLY A 335 -9.21 -21.85 -0.96
C GLY A 335 -10.55 -21.91 -0.25
N SER A 336 -10.96 -23.11 0.12
CA SER A 336 -12.21 -23.39 0.82
C SER A 336 -12.14 -23.23 2.34
N LYS A 337 -11.10 -22.63 2.91
CA LYS A 337 -11.03 -22.36 4.35
C LYS A 337 -11.89 -21.16 4.70
N GLU A 338 -13.16 -21.38 4.68
CA GLU A 338 -14.18 -20.46 5.19
C GLU A 338 -14.20 -20.55 6.71
N SER A 339 -14.44 -19.43 7.38
CA SER A 339 -14.64 -19.47 8.84
C SER A 339 -15.94 -20.19 9.18
N ALA A 340 -16.16 -20.50 10.46
CA ALA A 340 -17.35 -21.21 10.93
C ALA A 340 -18.68 -20.51 10.59
N LEU A 341 -18.64 -19.21 10.27
CA LEU A 341 -19.80 -18.41 9.86
C LEU A 341 -19.45 -17.63 8.57
N SER A 342 -19.36 -18.32 7.46
CA SER A 342 -19.20 -17.72 6.13
C SER A 342 -20.39 -18.06 5.25
N TYR A 343 -20.76 -17.10 4.40
CA TYR A 343 -21.85 -17.21 3.44
C TYR A 343 -21.33 -16.87 2.05
N THR A 344 -21.46 -17.79 1.12
CA THR A 344 -20.99 -17.62 -0.26
C THR A 344 -22.16 -17.34 -1.19
N TYR A 345 -22.06 -16.23 -1.94
CA TYR A 345 -23.03 -15.83 -2.96
C TYR A 345 -22.36 -15.77 -4.33
N ASN A 346 -23.07 -16.22 -5.36
CA ASN A 346 -22.65 -16.06 -6.74
C ASN A 346 -23.28 -14.78 -7.32
N VAL A 347 -22.46 -13.80 -7.68
CA VAL A 347 -22.90 -12.56 -8.33
C VAL A 347 -22.20 -12.45 -9.66
N SER A 348 -22.95 -12.58 -10.78
CA SER A 348 -22.44 -12.43 -12.15
C SER A 348 -21.14 -13.21 -12.39
N ASN A 349 -21.13 -14.52 -12.16
CA ASN A 349 -19.97 -15.42 -12.26
C ASN A 349 -18.82 -15.19 -11.28
N GLN A 350 -18.97 -14.28 -10.31
CA GLN A 350 -18.01 -14.11 -9.23
C GLN A 350 -18.59 -14.63 -7.91
N LYS A 351 -17.81 -15.42 -7.18
CA LYS A 351 -18.15 -15.79 -5.80
C LYS A 351 -17.83 -14.64 -4.87
N VAL A 352 -18.80 -14.19 -4.11
CA VAL A 352 -18.64 -13.19 -3.04
C VAL A 352 -18.81 -13.91 -1.71
N VAL A 353 -17.77 -13.92 -0.89
CA VAL A 353 -17.80 -14.54 0.42
C VAL A 353 -17.97 -13.47 1.48
N PHE A 354 -19.06 -13.55 2.24
CA PHE A 354 -19.25 -12.79 3.47
C PHE A 354 -18.81 -13.64 4.66
N ASP A 355 -17.85 -13.15 5.44
CA ASP A 355 -17.28 -13.88 6.56
C ASP A 355 -17.38 -13.05 7.84
N VAL A 356 -18.01 -13.62 8.87
CA VAL A 356 -18.23 -12.93 10.16
C VAL A 356 -16.95 -12.83 10.97
N PHE A 357 -16.09 -13.86 10.94
CA PHE A 357 -14.87 -13.95 11.75
C PHE A 357 -13.59 -13.63 10.96
N SER A 358 -13.72 -13.17 9.74
CA SER A 358 -12.58 -12.74 8.93
C SER A 358 -12.80 -11.34 8.40
N GLY A 359 -12.14 -10.35 9.00
CA GLY A 359 -12.10 -8.98 8.51
C GLY A 359 -11.13 -8.81 7.34
N ILE A 360 -10.93 -7.58 6.89
CA ILE A 360 -10.03 -7.27 5.76
C ILE A 360 -8.59 -7.71 6.05
N PHE A 361 -8.10 -7.48 7.28
CA PHE A 361 -6.74 -7.82 7.65
C PHE A 361 -6.54 -9.33 7.76
N THR A 362 -7.44 -10.04 8.45
CA THR A 362 -7.36 -11.50 8.59
C THR A 362 -7.45 -12.21 7.24
N ALA A 363 -8.28 -11.69 6.33
CA ALA A 363 -8.34 -12.18 4.95
C ALA A 363 -7.03 -11.97 4.18
N ASP A 364 -6.33 -10.85 4.42
CA ASP A 364 -5.00 -10.60 3.82
C ASP A 364 -3.96 -11.60 4.35
N ILE A 365 -3.94 -11.88 5.65
CA ILE A 365 -3.05 -12.89 6.24
C ILE A 365 -3.29 -14.28 5.64
N THR A 366 -4.56 -14.71 5.54
CA THR A 366 -4.91 -15.97 4.88
C THR A 366 -4.40 -16.01 3.44
N LYS A 367 -4.54 -14.91 2.72
CA LYS A 367 -4.04 -14.79 1.34
C LYS A 367 -2.51 -14.93 1.27
N ARG A 368 -1.75 -14.35 2.22
CA ARG A 368 -0.28 -14.49 2.29
C ARG A 368 0.14 -15.94 2.51
N ILE A 369 -0.53 -16.63 3.45
CA ILE A 369 -0.26 -18.05 3.74
C ILE A 369 -0.52 -18.90 2.49
N ASN A 370 -1.72 -18.80 1.92
CA ASN A 370 -2.10 -19.58 0.74
C ASN A 370 -1.19 -19.31 -0.45
N ARG A 371 -0.75 -18.05 -0.63
CA ARG A 371 0.17 -17.66 -1.68
C ARG A 371 1.53 -18.35 -1.54
N THR A 372 2.07 -18.38 -0.33
CA THR A 372 3.34 -19.08 -0.04
C THR A 372 3.20 -20.58 -0.25
N GLU A 373 2.17 -21.21 0.34
CA GLU A 373 1.90 -22.65 0.21
C GLU A 373 1.72 -23.07 -1.27
N PHE A 374 1.01 -22.25 -2.05
CA PHE A 374 0.83 -22.52 -3.47
C PHE A 374 2.15 -22.45 -4.23
N SER A 375 2.97 -21.42 -4.03
CA SER A 375 4.26 -21.29 -4.69
C SER A 375 5.23 -22.41 -4.31
N GLU A 376 5.25 -22.82 -3.04
CA GLU A 376 6.01 -23.99 -2.58
C GLU A 376 5.56 -25.29 -3.25
N SER A 377 4.24 -25.48 -3.43
CA SER A 377 3.71 -26.66 -4.13
C SER A 377 4.15 -26.72 -5.60
N ILE A 378 4.24 -25.56 -6.26
CA ILE A 378 4.76 -25.46 -7.64
C ILE A 378 6.25 -25.83 -7.69
N ILE A 379 7.04 -25.32 -6.76
CA ILE A 379 8.48 -25.62 -6.66
C ILE A 379 8.69 -27.11 -6.41
N GLU A 380 7.91 -27.73 -5.52
CA GLU A 380 8.01 -29.17 -5.25
C GLU A 380 7.68 -30.00 -6.49
N LYS A 381 6.61 -29.69 -7.22
CA LYS A 381 6.29 -30.36 -8.49
C LYS A 381 7.41 -30.16 -9.51
N ALA A 382 7.91 -28.94 -9.67
CA ALA A 382 8.96 -28.58 -10.60
C ALA A 382 10.29 -29.27 -10.29
N SER A 383 10.60 -29.56 -9.02
CA SER A 383 11.82 -30.27 -8.62
C SER A 383 11.91 -31.71 -9.16
N ARG A 384 10.77 -32.32 -9.49
CA ARG A 384 10.64 -33.69 -10.01
C ARG A 384 10.71 -33.77 -11.55
N ILE A 385 10.81 -32.63 -12.21
CA ILE A 385 10.87 -32.55 -13.68
C ILE A 385 12.27 -33.00 -14.15
N ASN A 386 12.29 -33.88 -15.13
CA ASN A 386 13.53 -34.46 -15.72
C ASN A 386 13.73 -34.11 -17.20
N ARG A 387 12.97 -33.16 -17.74
CA ARG A 387 13.07 -32.69 -19.13
C ARG A 387 13.02 -31.17 -19.16
N PRO A 388 13.63 -30.52 -20.17
CA PRO A 388 13.54 -29.07 -20.35
C PRO A 388 12.09 -28.60 -20.36
N THR A 389 11.75 -27.69 -19.46
CA THR A 389 10.38 -27.25 -19.21
C THR A 389 10.34 -25.73 -18.98
N TYR A 390 9.33 -25.10 -19.56
CA TYR A 390 9.06 -23.68 -19.42
C TYR A 390 7.69 -23.49 -18.79
N ILE A 391 7.61 -22.75 -17.70
CA ILE A 391 6.38 -22.53 -16.91
C ILE A 391 6.03 -21.06 -16.91
N ILE A 392 4.85 -20.72 -17.46
CA ILE A 392 4.29 -19.37 -17.40
C ILE A 392 3.65 -19.21 -16.01
N ALA A 393 4.39 -18.59 -15.11
CA ALA A 393 4.01 -18.41 -13.71
C ALA A 393 3.15 -17.16 -13.46
N GLY A 394 3.19 -16.18 -14.37
CA GLY A 394 2.42 -14.93 -14.24
C GLY A 394 2.74 -14.22 -12.92
N TRP A 395 1.69 -13.82 -12.18
CA TRP A 395 1.80 -13.09 -10.91
C TRP A 395 2.44 -13.87 -9.75
N TYR A 396 2.85 -15.12 -9.95
CA TYR A 396 3.57 -15.94 -8.97
C TYR A 396 5.07 -16.06 -9.26
N LEU A 397 5.55 -15.43 -10.34
CA LEU A 397 6.95 -15.54 -10.74
C LEU A 397 7.89 -15.10 -9.62
N SER A 398 7.63 -13.93 -9.04
CA SER A 398 8.52 -13.37 -8.01
C SER A 398 8.56 -14.21 -6.75
N ASP A 399 7.41 -14.77 -6.34
CA ASP A 399 7.29 -15.67 -5.18
C ASP A 399 8.11 -16.94 -5.40
N ILE A 400 7.90 -17.58 -6.57
CA ILE A 400 8.60 -18.81 -6.95
C ILE A 400 10.11 -18.57 -6.97
N LEU A 401 10.56 -17.49 -7.62
CA LEU A 401 11.99 -17.16 -7.71
C LEU A 401 12.63 -16.90 -6.35
N VAL A 402 11.90 -16.29 -5.41
CA VAL A 402 12.40 -16.07 -4.04
C VAL A 402 12.45 -17.39 -3.25
N LEU A 403 11.38 -18.19 -3.32
CA LEU A 403 11.24 -19.39 -2.48
C LEU A 403 12.08 -20.59 -2.99
N GLN A 404 12.38 -20.63 -4.30
CA GLN A 404 13.19 -21.72 -4.86
C GLN A 404 14.69 -21.58 -4.63
N LYS A 405 15.18 -20.46 -4.08
CA LYS A 405 16.62 -20.23 -3.89
C LYS A 405 17.32 -21.40 -3.18
N GLY A 406 18.37 -21.91 -3.80
CA GLY A 406 19.10 -23.10 -3.34
C GLY A 406 18.39 -24.43 -3.61
N LYS A 407 17.26 -24.44 -4.31
CA LYS A 407 16.49 -25.62 -4.71
C LYS A 407 16.13 -25.60 -6.20
N GLU A 408 16.83 -24.81 -6.98
CA GLU A 408 16.52 -24.60 -8.39
C GLU A 408 16.73 -25.87 -9.22
N ASN A 409 15.71 -26.24 -10.01
CA ASN A 409 15.86 -27.24 -11.05
C ASN A 409 16.31 -26.54 -12.34
N LYS A 410 17.55 -26.82 -12.76
CA LYS A 410 18.14 -26.20 -13.98
C LYS A 410 17.42 -26.55 -15.29
N LEU A 411 16.55 -27.55 -15.28
CA LEU A 411 15.71 -27.93 -16.40
C LEU A 411 14.40 -27.13 -16.49
N VAL A 412 14.09 -26.30 -15.46
CA VAL A 412 12.83 -25.55 -15.40
C VAL A 412 13.13 -24.05 -15.46
N GLU A 413 12.56 -23.40 -16.45
CA GLU A 413 12.55 -21.95 -16.60
C GLU A 413 11.17 -21.42 -16.26
N TYR A 414 11.09 -20.33 -15.49
CA TYR A 414 9.84 -19.64 -15.17
C TYR A 414 9.78 -18.28 -15.88
N SER A 415 8.58 -17.89 -16.31
CA SER A 415 8.35 -16.58 -16.91
C SER A 415 7.15 -15.88 -16.33
N TYR A 416 7.16 -14.56 -16.44
CA TYR A 416 6.02 -13.72 -16.08
C TYR A 416 4.91 -13.87 -17.13
N TYR A 417 5.17 -13.38 -18.32
CA TYR A 417 4.37 -13.55 -19.53
C TYR A 417 5.31 -13.75 -20.71
N THR A 418 4.77 -14.26 -21.82
CA THR A 418 5.54 -14.49 -23.02
C THR A 418 4.67 -14.21 -24.25
N ASP A 419 5.29 -13.93 -25.38
CA ASP A 419 4.61 -13.76 -26.65
C ASP A 419 4.42 -15.10 -27.39
N GLU A 420 3.53 -15.09 -28.37
CA GLU A 420 3.21 -16.29 -29.16
C GLU A 420 4.41 -16.82 -29.92
N GLN A 421 5.28 -15.93 -30.44
CA GLN A 421 6.46 -16.33 -31.21
C GLN A 421 7.47 -17.10 -30.36
N LYS A 422 7.68 -16.64 -29.10
CA LYS A 422 8.54 -17.35 -28.15
C LYS A 422 7.96 -18.72 -27.81
N LEU A 423 6.65 -18.86 -27.58
CA LEU A 423 6.02 -20.16 -27.30
C LEU A 423 6.14 -21.14 -28.46
N ASP A 424 5.94 -20.66 -29.69
CA ASP A 424 6.10 -21.48 -30.89
C ASP A 424 7.54 -21.98 -31.07
N SER A 425 8.52 -21.09 -30.86
CA SER A 425 9.93 -21.43 -30.86
C SER A 425 10.31 -22.45 -29.79
N LEU A 426 9.83 -22.27 -28.55
CA LEU A 426 10.12 -23.20 -27.47
C LEU A 426 9.51 -24.60 -27.75
N LYS A 427 8.30 -24.64 -28.28
CA LYS A 427 7.61 -25.88 -28.65
C LYS A 427 8.33 -26.61 -29.79
N SER A 428 8.77 -25.89 -30.83
CA SER A 428 9.54 -26.48 -31.94
C SER A 428 10.89 -27.04 -31.49
N ASN A 429 11.49 -26.50 -30.42
CA ASN A 429 12.69 -27.02 -29.78
C ASN A 429 12.44 -28.19 -28.82
N GLY A 430 11.21 -28.71 -28.72
CA GLY A 430 10.88 -29.86 -27.88
C GLY A 430 10.79 -29.56 -26.37
N ILE A 431 10.67 -28.28 -26.00
CA ILE A 431 10.54 -27.85 -24.60
C ILE A 431 9.09 -28.05 -24.15
N ASN A 432 8.88 -28.65 -22.98
CA ASN A 432 7.55 -28.79 -22.38
C ASN A 432 7.04 -27.42 -21.92
N LEU A 433 5.81 -27.09 -22.29
CA LEU A 433 5.21 -25.79 -21.96
C LEU A 433 4.05 -25.96 -21.00
N PHE A 434 4.11 -25.26 -19.88
CA PHE A 434 3.05 -25.24 -18.88
C PHE A 434 2.65 -23.81 -18.49
N TYR A 435 1.42 -23.65 -17.98
CA TYR A 435 0.95 -22.41 -17.38
C TYR A 435 0.24 -22.68 -16.06
N LEU A 436 0.18 -21.69 -15.18
CA LEU A 436 -0.59 -21.77 -13.94
C LEU A 436 -2.04 -21.36 -14.20
N PRO A 437 -3.03 -22.28 -14.12
CA PRO A 437 -4.43 -22.01 -14.49
C PRO A 437 -5.05 -20.84 -13.73
N GLN A 438 -4.66 -20.64 -12.46
CA GLN A 438 -5.15 -19.58 -11.59
C GLN A 438 -4.88 -18.17 -12.13
N GLN A 439 -4.00 -18.04 -13.12
CA GLN A 439 -3.60 -16.76 -13.69
C GLN A 439 -4.07 -16.55 -15.13
N ASN A 440 -4.59 -17.60 -15.78
CA ASN A 440 -4.88 -17.53 -17.20
C ASN A 440 -5.96 -16.48 -17.55
N GLU A 441 -7.07 -16.44 -16.79
CA GLU A 441 -8.12 -15.44 -16.99
C GLU A 441 -7.62 -13.99 -16.85
N LEU A 442 -6.69 -13.73 -15.92
CA LEU A 442 -6.09 -12.40 -15.74
C LEU A 442 -5.13 -12.06 -16.88
N ASN A 443 -4.44 -13.06 -17.43
CA ASN A 443 -3.58 -12.90 -18.61
C ASN A 443 -4.38 -12.50 -19.83
N ASP A 444 -5.47 -13.22 -20.11
CA ASP A 444 -6.32 -12.98 -21.28
C ASP A 444 -6.97 -11.60 -21.24
N LEU A 445 -7.48 -11.20 -20.08
CA LEU A 445 -8.15 -9.90 -19.90
C LEU A 445 -7.19 -8.70 -19.93
N ARG A 446 -5.98 -8.84 -19.36
CA ARG A 446 -5.05 -7.73 -19.20
C ARG A 446 -4.06 -7.58 -20.33
N PHE A 447 -3.57 -8.69 -20.85
CA PHE A 447 -2.50 -8.73 -21.86
C PHE A 447 -3.00 -9.20 -23.23
N LYS A 448 -4.30 -9.47 -23.38
CA LYS A 448 -4.91 -10.04 -24.59
C LYS A 448 -4.20 -11.32 -25.05
N ASN A 449 -3.77 -12.12 -24.09
CA ASN A 449 -2.95 -13.29 -24.31
C ASN A 449 -3.84 -14.54 -24.40
N THR A 450 -4.59 -14.65 -25.50
CA THR A 450 -5.57 -15.73 -25.77
C THR A 450 -4.90 -17.00 -26.32
N PHE A 451 -3.60 -17.02 -26.47
CA PHE A 451 -2.87 -18.12 -27.13
C PHE A 451 -2.19 -19.08 -26.14
N THR A 452 -2.13 -18.78 -24.84
CA THR A 452 -1.39 -19.61 -23.87
C THR A 452 -1.87 -21.06 -23.90
N GLU A 453 -3.18 -21.30 -23.89
CA GLU A 453 -3.78 -22.64 -23.90
C GLU A 453 -3.55 -23.40 -25.21
N LYS A 454 -3.28 -22.70 -26.32
CA LYS A 454 -2.94 -23.30 -27.62
C LYS A 454 -1.57 -23.99 -27.61
N TYR A 455 -0.64 -23.49 -26.81
CA TYR A 455 0.75 -23.95 -26.78
C TYR A 455 1.11 -24.70 -25.52
N ALA A 456 0.56 -24.34 -24.37
CA ALA A 456 0.90 -24.83 -23.05
C ALA A 456 -0.24 -25.60 -22.39
N SER A 457 0.09 -26.55 -21.53
CA SER A 457 -0.85 -27.32 -20.71
C SER A 457 -0.89 -26.78 -19.26
N PRO A 458 -1.98 -27.01 -18.53
CA PRO A 458 -2.02 -26.72 -17.08
C PRO A 458 -0.93 -27.45 -16.31
N PHE A 459 -0.30 -26.77 -15.36
CA PHE A 459 0.79 -27.32 -14.53
C PHE A 459 0.30 -28.02 -13.26
#